data_47e1bf609365bf922833d32ba9368955
#
_entry.id   47e1bf609365bf922833d32ba9368955
#
_cell.length_a   1.000
_cell.length_b   1.000
_cell.length_c   1.000
_cell.angle_alpha   90.00
_cell.angle_beta   90.00
_cell.angle_gamma   90.00
#
_symmetry.space_group_name_H-M   'P 1'
#
loop_
_entity.id
_entity.type
_entity.pdbx_description
1 polymer ?
#
loop_
_entity_poly.entity_id
_entity_poly.type
_entity_poly.pdbx_seq_one_letter_code
_entity_poly.pdbx_strand_id
1 'polypeptide(L)'
;MARHLFGLSPADVTVEQVGDDMKLRPGSVATAWDAYTGGTQITDLTDLASTPITTVTSDTNSVIGFYGPDDVANLYLDFGFTGGRVLMQASDLGASITDLQDNKLDASGDTVTGLLAMNGGATVTDMDVTGRLTASGVALPLIIPSGRRPAYRKATWSQQFQTGHGFTVGGSGTASSDANDTTTFVRGTQSVRVTTAGNGIQSQVRKLAGSPMDLTGKLVRLIFKVDDVTHLNRLEFLLGTSTFTNYFRWTVHTHSAVNPNYVQSGEWVTVHLNWADVSASGGTYSVSANGTPNSRSGFTDMQVNCYDDAAGAVTYHLQAIELVPDTTETFPNGVITVSFDDSYASVYDLARPKMDALGFSGTMFNIAEAIGSSGVYLTTTQMRSMQDFSGWEMGGHAYATAAHAARYTTLTEQEVDDDFRKLRAWLVSNGFTSEHFAYPGGQFGNTTDGVPVDQIAARYFTSARSIISENVESFPAAMSHRLKAVTGINDGTSIGGVTVSSLTATGGKLDRCLNNGDWLNLCLHKIVTGTPADSTEISQTGFNTLMDAISSRGIPVITVSDAMRYYS
;
A
#
# COMPACT_ATOMS: atom_id res chain seq x y z
N MET A 1 28.48 2.63 40.29
CA MET A 1 27.81 2.58 38.98
C MET A 1 26.54 1.79 39.19
N ALA A 2 25.44 2.18 38.55
CA ALA A 2 24.16 1.53 38.76
C ALA A 2 24.07 0.27 37.89
N ARG A 3 23.68 -0.87 38.46
CA ARG A 3 23.47 -2.11 37.73
C ARG A 3 22.28 -1.98 36.77
N HIS A 4 22.34 -2.63 35.64
CA HIS A 4 21.21 -2.65 34.71
C HIS A 4 20.07 -3.57 35.18
N LEU A 5 18.85 -3.08 35.11
CA LEU A 5 17.64 -3.86 35.37
C LEU A 5 17.24 -4.65 34.13
N PHE A 6 16.99 -5.95 34.31
CA PHE A 6 16.48 -6.85 33.28
C PHE A 6 15.11 -7.39 33.67
N GLY A 7 14.19 -7.45 32.72
CA GLY A 7 12.84 -7.98 32.93
C GLY A 7 11.85 -6.96 33.50
N LEU A 8 10.83 -7.48 34.19
CA LEU A 8 9.68 -6.75 34.73
C LEU A 8 8.71 -6.18 33.69
N SER A 9 8.89 -6.47 32.40
CA SER A 9 7.88 -6.20 31.38
C SER A 9 6.80 -7.29 31.42
N PRO A 10 5.55 -7.00 31.04
CA PRO A 10 4.51 -8.00 30.87
C PRO A 10 4.85 -9.12 29.88
N ALA A 11 5.88 -8.95 29.06
CA ALA A 11 6.38 -9.97 28.15
C ALA A 11 7.47 -10.88 28.78
N ASP A 12 8.05 -10.49 29.92
CA ASP A 12 9.13 -11.21 30.59
C ASP A 12 8.60 -12.29 31.55
N VAL A 13 7.69 -13.13 31.04
CA VAL A 13 7.07 -14.21 31.81
C VAL A 13 7.59 -15.57 31.35
N THR A 14 7.74 -16.49 32.32
CA THR A 14 8.05 -17.89 32.02
C THR A 14 6.77 -18.66 31.81
N VAL A 15 6.73 -19.46 30.75
CA VAL A 15 5.57 -20.27 30.36
C VAL A 15 5.98 -21.71 30.07
N GLU A 16 5.05 -22.64 30.21
CA GLU A 16 5.20 -24.01 29.76
C GLU A 16 4.04 -24.41 28.86
N GLN A 17 4.28 -25.29 27.93
CA GLN A 17 3.24 -25.88 27.09
C GLN A 17 2.63 -27.10 27.84
N VAL A 18 1.31 -27.07 28.05
CA VAL A 18 0.56 -28.15 28.64
C VAL A 18 -0.55 -28.56 27.67
N GLY A 19 -0.33 -29.60 26.89
CA GLY A 19 -1.19 -29.95 25.77
C GLY A 19 -1.11 -28.88 24.66
N ASP A 20 -2.26 -28.35 24.26
CA ASP A 20 -2.33 -27.24 23.25
C ASP A 20 -2.31 -25.84 23.90
N ASP A 21 -2.27 -25.76 25.23
CA ASP A 21 -2.31 -24.50 25.97
C ASP A 21 -0.92 -24.07 26.46
N MET A 22 -0.67 -22.73 26.48
CA MET A 22 0.48 -22.13 27.17
C MET A 22 0.06 -21.67 28.57
N LYS A 23 0.75 -22.16 29.61
CA LYS A 23 0.48 -21.79 31.00
C LYS A 23 1.68 -21.07 31.63
N LEU A 24 1.41 -20.15 32.55
CA LEU A 24 2.45 -19.50 33.35
C LEU A 24 3.17 -20.54 34.23
N ARG A 25 4.49 -20.44 34.30
CA ARG A 25 5.35 -21.36 35.09
C ARG A 25 6.17 -20.59 36.12
N PRO A 26 5.65 -20.38 37.33
CA PRO A 26 6.39 -19.78 38.44
C PRO A 26 7.62 -20.59 38.86
N GLY A 27 8.62 -19.92 39.42
CA GLY A 27 9.80 -20.59 39.97
C GLY A 27 10.73 -21.20 38.92
N SER A 28 10.62 -20.82 37.66
CA SER A 28 11.57 -21.27 36.62
C SER A 28 12.95 -20.68 36.86
N VAL A 29 13.97 -21.52 36.85
CA VAL A 29 15.36 -21.14 37.13
C VAL A 29 16.17 -21.09 35.82
N ALA A 30 16.97 -20.03 35.65
CA ALA A 30 17.85 -19.86 34.51
C ALA A 30 19.25 -19.40 34.93
N THR A 31 20.27 -19.69 34.11
CA THR A 31 21.60 -19.09 34.18
C THR A 31 21.75 -18.00 33.12
N ALA A 32 22.52 -16.94 33.42
CA ALA A 32 22.76 -15.83 32.48
C ALA A 32 24.09 -16.03 31.76
N TRP A 33 24.15 -15.65 30.47
CA TRP A 33 25.31 -15.83 29.59
C TRP A 33 25.54 -14.60 28.70
N ASP A 34 26.79 -14.41 28.27
CA ASP A 34 27.18 -13.30 27.37
C ASP A 34 26.95 -13.59 25.88
N ALA A 35 26.59 -14.84 25.51
CA ALA A 35 26.35 -15.24 24.12
C ALA A 35 25.20 -16.25 24.00
N TYR A 36 24.55 -16.26 22.82
CA TYR A 36 23.45 -17.18 22.51
C TYR A 36 23.88 -18.65 22.52
N THR A 37 25.07 -18.95 22.01
CA THR A 37 25.71 -20.29 22.04
C THR A 37 27.15 -20.17 22.51
N GLY A 38 27.63 -21.13 23.33
CA GLY A 38 28.93 -21.00 23.96
C GLY A 38 28.99 -19.83 24.94
N GLY A 39 30.07 -19.05 24.91
CA GLY A 39 30.26 -17.87 25.75
C GLY A 39 30.56 -18.16 27.22
N THR A 40 30.55 -17.11 28.04
CA THR A 40 30.86 -17.14 29.47
C THR A 40 29.60 -16.93 30.30
N GLN A 41 29.43 -17.72 31.36
CA GLN A 41 28.33 -17.51 32.29
C GLN A 41 28.54 -16.21 33.07
N ILE A 42 27.53 -15.35 33.09
CA ILE A 42 27.50 -14.13 33.89
C ILE A 42 26.99 -14.50 35.30
N THR A 43 27.85 -14.34 36.30
CA THR A 43 27.55 -14.65 37.71
C THR A 43 27.46 -13.41 38.59
N ASP A 44 27.81 -12.23 38.05
CA ASP A 44 27.67 -10.94 38.73
C ASP A 44 26.24 -10.41 38.58
N LEU A 45 25.31 -11.06 39.26
CA LEU A 45 23.88 -10.72 39.27
C LEU A 45 23.41 -10.41 40.69
N THR A 46 22.33 -9.59 40.80
CA THR A 46 21.59 -9.45 42.06
C THR A 46 20.10 -9.56 41.82
N ASP A 47 19.37 -9.99 42.85
CA ASP A 47 17.91 -9.92 42.84
C ASP A 47 17.41 -8.46 42.96
N LEU A 48 16.11 -8.25 42.92
CA LEU A 48 15.49 -6.93 43.04
C LEU A 48 15.70 -6.27 44.40
N ALA A 49 16.11 -7.03 45.42
CA ALA A 49 16.50 -6.55 46.74
C ALA A 49 18.02 -6.31 46.87
N SER A 50 18.76 -6.33 45.73
CA SER A 50 20.21 -6.16 45.64
C SER A 50 21.02 -7.28 46.36
N THR A 51 20.43 -8.45 46.56
CA THR A 51 21.14 -9.63 47.08
C THR A 51 21.88 -10.34 45.95
N PRO A 52 23.18 -10.69 46.09
CA PRO A 52 23.91 -11.44 45.06
C PRO A 52 23.24 -12.79 44.76
N ILE A 53 23.09 -13.06 43.45
CA ILE A 53 22.56 -14.35 42.95
C ILE A 53 23.47 -14.85 41.81
N THR A 54 23.44 -16.16 41.54
CA THR A 54 24.14 -16.80 40.43
C THR A 54 23.18 -17.40 39.40
N THR A 55 21.90 -17.44 39.73
CA THR A 55 20.81 -17.89 38.87
C THR A 55 19.62 -16.93 39.01
N VAL A 56 18.87 -16.79 37.96
CA VAL A 56 17.65 -15.99 37.93
C VAL A 56 16.46 -16.91 38.11
N THR A 57 15.52 -16.53 39.00
CA THR A 57 14.29 -17.31 39.24
C THR A 57 13.07 -16.44 39.01
N SER A 58 12.09 -16.93 38.24
CA SER A 58 10.82 -16.21 38.08
C SER A 58 9.99 -16.22 39.37
N ASP A 59 9.26 -15.12 39.59
CA ASP A 59 8.44 -14.95 40.79
C ASP A 59 7.15 -15.83 40.79
N THR A 60 6.28 -15.63 41.77
CA THR A 60 5.00 -16.35 41.89
C THR A 60 4.00 -16.03 40.77
N ASN A 61 4.21 -14.96 40.05
CA ASN A 61 3.44 -14.57 38.85
C ASN A 61 4.13 -14.98 37.54
N SER A 62 5.22 -15.76 37.64
CA SER A 62 6.07 -16.19 36.54
C SER A 62 6.88 -15.05 35.88
N VAL A 63 6.98 -13.88 36.51
CA VAL A 63 7.72 -12.72 35.98
C VAL A 63 9.20 -12.86 36.32
N ILE A 64 10.07 -12.52 35.38
CA ILE A 64 11.53 -12.42 35.56
C ILE A 64 11.90 -10.98 35.90
N GLY A 65 12.75 -10.80 36.90
CA GLY A 65 13.31 -9.48 37.25
C GLY A 65 14.60 -9.63 38.08
N PHE A 66 15.69 -8.98 37.64
CA PHE A 66 16.98 -9.01 38.32
C PHE A 66 17.89 -7.87 37.81
N TYR A 67 19.00 -7.62 38.50
CA TYR A 67 20.03 -6.69 38.04
C TYR A 67 21.25 -7.43 37.52
N GLY A 68 21.72 -7.05 36.34
CA GLY A 68 22.96 -7.48 35.73
C GLY A 68 24.11 -6.50 35.92
N PRO A 69 25.32 -6.77 35.35
CA PRO A 69 26.47 -5.86 35.41
C PRO A 69 26.21 -4.53 34.70
N ASP A 70 26.90 -3.47 35.12
CA ASP A 70 26.72 -2.09 34.62
C ASP A 70 27.04 -1.90 33.14
N ASP A 71 27.89 -2.74 32.56
CA ASP A 71 28.36 -2.64 31.18
C ASP A 71 27.70 -3.64 30.23
N VAL A 72 26.70 -4.39 30.72
CA VAL A 72 26.01 -5.44 29.96
C VAL A 72 24.57 -5.02 29.67
N ALA A 73 24.33 -4.49 28.48
CA ALA A 73 22.99 -4.10 28.03
C ALA A 73 22.13 -5.27 27.52
N ASN A 74 22.77 -6.38 27.13
CA ASN A 74 22.13 -7.59 26.61
C ASN A 74 22.75 -8.81 27.24
N LEU A 75 21.94 -9.80 27.62
CA LEU A 75 22.39 -11.11 28.08
C LEU A 75 21.42 -12.19 27.62
N TYR A 76 21.82 -13.46 27.80
CA TYR A 76 21.03 -14.60 27.38
C TYR A 76 20.70 -15.49 28.57
N LEU A 77 19.44 -15.80 28.79
CA LEU A 77 18.99 -16.73 29.82
C LEU A 77 18.90 -18.14 29.28
N ASP A 78 19.52 -19.08 29.99
CA ASP A 78 19.48 -20.51 29.73
C ASP A 78 18.64 -21.21 30.79
N PHE A 79 17.48 -21.69 30.39
CA PHE A 79 16.56 -22.46 31.24
C PHE A 79 16.81 -23.97 31.15
N GLY A 80 17.85 -24.40 30.46
CA GLY A 80 18.18 -25.83 30.28
C GLY A 80 17.28 -26.55 29.26
N PHE A 81 16.60 -25.81 28.37
CA PHE A 81 15.78 -26.39 27.31
C PHE A 81 16.58 -26.64 26.04
N THR A 82 16.15 -27.60 25.23
CA THR A 82 16.79 -27.92 23.93
C THR A 82 16.64 -26.82 22.88
N GLY A 83 15.86 -25.78 23.15
CA GLY A 83 15.54 -24.68 22.21
C GLY A 83 16.54 -23.51 22.18
N GLY A 84 17.61 -23.55 22.99
CA GLY A 84 18.58 -22.47 23.08
C GLY A 84 18.28 -21.44 24.18
N ARG A 85 19.11 -20.40 24.26
CA ARG A 85 19.02 -19.34 25.26
C ARG A 85 18.09 -18.22 24.80
N VAL A 86 17.47 -17.53 25.74
CA VAL A 86 16.54 -16.41 25.47
C VAL A 86 17.29 -15.09 25.67
N LEU A 87 17.27 -14.20 24.66
CA LEU A 87 17.83 -12.85 24.77
C LEU A 87 17.00 -12.02 25.77
N MET A 88 17.69 -11.40 26.73
CA MET A 88 17.13 -10.38 27.61
C MET A 88 17.88 -9.05 27.37
N GLN A 89 17.13 -7.98 27.25
CA GLN A 89 17.66 -6.63 27.13
C GLN A 89 17.42 -5.86 28.43
N ALA A 90 18.35 -5.03 28.81
CA ALA A 90 18.17 -4.18 29.98
C ALA A 90 16.96 -3.24 29.81
N SER A 91 16.06 -3.24 30.76
CA SER A 91 14.83 -2.44 30.74
C SER A 91 15.03 -1.01 31.23
N ASP A 92 16.17 -0.70 31.83
CA ASP A 92 16.54 0.59 32.39
C ASP A 92 17.58 1.36 31.55
N LEU A 93 17.78 0.98 30.29
CA LEU A 93 18.68 1.70 29.37
C LEU A 93 18.34 3.20 29.25
N GLY A 94 17.12 3.59 29.62
CA GLY A 94 16.71 4.98 29.77
C GLY A 94 17.46 5.77 30.85
N ALA A 95 17.98 5.10 31.90
CA ALA A 95 18.77 5.79 32.95
C ALA A 95 20.14 6.26 32.46
N SER A 96 20.73 5.54 31.49
CA SER A 96 21.98 5.98 30.83
C SER A 96 21.80 7.22 29.95
N ILE A 97 20.56 7.50 29.52
CA ILE A 97 20.22 8.72 28.79
C ILE A 97 20.13 9.91 29.71
N THR A 98 19.65 9.74 30.94
CA THR A 98 19.61 10.81 31.95
C THR A 98 21.01 11.28 32.34
N ASP A 99 21.96 10.35 32.43
CA ASP A 99 23.39 10.67 32.69
C ASP A 99 24.06 11.42 31.51
N LEU A 100 23.61 11.19 30.30
CA LEU A 100 24.04 11.92 29.09
C LEU A 100 23.36 13.29 28.99
N GLN A 101 22.12 13.43 29.45
CA GLN A 101 21.38 14.69 29.50
C GLN A 101 21.95 15.63 30.57
N ASP A 102 22.28 15.11 31.74
CA ASP A 102 22.86 15.90 32.85
C ASP A 102 24.30 16.36 32.59
N ASN A 103 25.01 15.72 31.64
CA ASN A 103 26.42 16.00 31.39
C ASN A 103 26.72 16.66 30.04
N LYS A 104 25.77 16.85 29.13
CA LYS A 104 26.07 17.34 27.76
C LYS A 104 25.09 18.35 27.15
N LEU A 105 23.89 18.50 27.67
CA LEU A 105 22.91 19.48 27.18
C LEU A 105 22.18 20.09 28.40
N ASP A 106 22.34 21.37 28.61
CA ASP A 106 21.60 22.07 29.67
C ASP A 106 20.13 22.19 29.28
N ALA A 107 19.22 21.90 30.21
CA ALA A 107 17.76 21.86 29.99
C ALA A 107 17.14 23.21 29.55
N SER A 108 17.93 24.25 29.38
CA SER A 108 17.50 25.60 29.03
C SER A 108 17.78 26.07 27.61
N GLY A 109 18.05 25.15 26.66
CA GLY A 109 18.05 25.47 25.23
C GLY A 109 19.41 25.57 24.57
N ASP A 110 20.29 24.61 24.81
CA ASP A 110 21.56 24.50 24.08
C ASP A 110 21.34 24.21 22.62
N THR A 111 22.05 24.91 21.76
CA THR A 111 22.09 24.69 20.33
C THR A 111 23.26 23.77 19.97
N VAL A 112 22.96 22.60 19.45
CA VAL A 112 23.98 21.71 18.87
C VAL A 112 24.26 22.13 17.43
N THR A 113 25.42 22.74 17.21
CA THR A 113 25.91 23.06 15.87
C THR A 113 26.84 21.97 15.41
N GLY A 114 26.34 21.08 14.55
CA GLY A 114 27.10 19.95 14.01
C GLY A 114 26.35 18.63 14.06
N LEU A 115 27.07 17.53 13.81
CA LEU A 115 26.50 16.19 13.80
C LEU A 115 26.30 15.70 15.24
N LEU A 116 25.05 15.50 15.67
CA LEU A 116 24.72 14.79 16.90
C LEU A 116 24.66 13.29 16.60
N ALA A 117 25.67 12.53 17.04
CA ALA A 117 25.67 11.08 16.92
C ALA A 117 25.08 10.45 18.20
N MET A 118 23.93 9.83 18.09
CA MET A 118 23.31 9.06 19.17
C MET A 118 23.52 7.56 18.90
N ASN A 119 24.42 6.94 19.65
CA ASN A 119 24.72 5.50 19.56
C ASN A 119 23.84 4.74 20.57
N GLY A 120 22.58 4.61 20.27
CA GLY A 120 21.58 3.99 21.14
C GLY A 120 20.20 4.52 20.77
N GLY A 121 19.15 4.00 21.33
CA GLY A 121 17.82 4.58 21.15
C GLY A 121 17.72 5.93 21.90
N ALA A 122 17.12 6.93 21.28
CA ALA A 122 16.72 8.15 21.97
C ALA A 122 15.23 8.37 21.81
N THR A 123 14.54 8.69 22.89
CA THR A 123 13.17 9.19 22.86
C THR A 123 13.24 10.71 23.00
N VAL A 124 12.84 11.41 21.97
CA VAL A 124 12.72 12.88 21.99
C VAL A 124 11.24 13.21 22.12
N THR A 125 10.87 13.87 23.20
CA THR A 125 9.46 14.19 23.47
C THR A 125 8.98 15.32 22.58
N ASP A 126 9.84 16.33 22.35
CA ASP A 126 9.57 17.45 21.47
C ASP A 126 10.83 17.79 20.69
N MET A 127 10.79 17.68 19.38
CA MET A 127 11.88 18.08 18.49
C MET A 127 11.32 18.97 17.39
N ASP A 128 11.75 20.24 17.38
CA ASP A 128 11.43 21.12 16.26
C ASP A 128 12.51 20.97 15.17
N VAL A 129 12.11 20.35 14.06
CA VAL A 129 12.98 20.13 12.90
C VAL A 129 12.62 21.14 11.83
N THR A 130 13.41 22.20 11.71
CA THR A 130 13.22 23.24 10.69
C THR A 130 13.82 22.85 9.34
N GLY A 131 14.54 21.73 9.28
CA GLY A 131 15.17 21.18 8.10
C GLY A 131 14.77 19.73 7.84
N ARG A 132 15.49 19.10 6.93
CA ARG A 132 15.29 17.69 6.54
C ARG A 132 15.97 16.76 7.55
N LEU A 133 15.22 15.83 8.12
CA LEU A 133 15.77 14.74 8.92
C LEU A 133 16.15 13.57 7.99
N THR A 134 17.40 13.12 8.05
CA THR A 134 17.88 12.01 7.24
C THR A 134 18.54 10.91 8.08
N ALA A 135 18.36 9.63 7.65
CA ALA A 135 19.16 8.51 8.12
C ALA A 135 19.92 7.91 6.95
N SER A 136 21.24 7.82 7.05
CA SER A 136 22.10 7.33 5.96
C SER A 136 21.87 8.05 4.61
N GLY A 137 21.62 9.36 4.65
CA GLY A 137 21.32 10.17 3.46
C GLY A 137 19.88 10.06 2.94
N VAL A 138 19.06 9.21 3.52
CA VAL A 138 17.64 9.07 3.16
C VAL A 138 16.81 9.95 4.11
N ALA A 139 15.86 10.73 3.53
CA ALA A 139 14.93 11.52 4.35
C ALA A 139 14.09 10.61 5.23
N LEU A 140 13.98 10.97 6.49
CA LEU A 140 13.04 10.32 7.41
C LEU A 140 11.73 11.11 7.44
N PRO A 141 10.57 10.44 7.44
CA PRO A 141 9.30 11.11 7.62
C PRO A 141 9.24 11.75 9.02
N LEU A 142 8.74 12.98 9.09
CA LEU A 142 8.51 13.66 10.35
C LEU A 142 7.48 12.94 11.22
N ILE A 143 6.51 12.31 10.55
CA ILE A 143 5.46 11.51 11.16
C ILE A 143 5.47 10.16 10.44
N ILE A 144 5.84 9.11 11.16
CA ILE A 144 5.86 7.76 10.62
C ILE A 144 4.42 7.25 10.51
N PRO A 145 3.98 6.77 9.35
CA PRO A 145 2.70 6.10 9.22
C PRO A 145 2.58 4.93 10.21
N SER A 146 1.36 4.59 10.62
CA SER A 146 1.08 3.55 11.64
C SER A 146 1.70 2.17 11.34
N GLY A 147 2.29 2.03 10.18
CA GLY A 147 2.96 0.78 9.77
C GLY A 147 1.99 -0.31 9.32
N ARG A 148 0.70 -0.02 9.26
CA ARG A 148 -0.28 -0.95 8.68
C ARG A 148 -0.03 -1.06 7.19
N ARG A 149 0.63 -2.14 6.80
CA ARG A 149 0.82 -2.49 5.40
C ARG A 149 -0.25 -3.49 4.98
N PRO A 150 -0.73 -3.43 3.73
CA PRO A 150 -1.58 -4.47 3.19
C PRO A 150 -0.93 -5.83 3.39
N ALA A 151 -1.68 -6.80 3.90
CA ALA A 151 -1.16 -8.15 4.07
C ALA A 151 -0.79 -8.72 2.69
N TYR A 152 0.45 -9.17 2.54
CA TYR A 152 0.88 -9.87 1.34
C TYR A 152 0.17 -11.23 1.29
N ARG A 153 -0.75 -11.39 0.35
CA ARG A 153 -1.47 -12.64 0.19
C ARG A 153 -0.57 -13.71 -0.40
N LYS A 154 -0.42 -14.81 0.33
CA LYS A 154 0.33 -15.96 -0.14
C LYS A 154 -0.32 -16.56 -1.37
N ALA A 155 0.46 -16.80 -2.43
CA ALA A 155 -0.01 -17.50 -3.59
C ALA A 155 -0.39 -18.95 -3.27
N THR A 156 -1.53 -19.40 -3.77
CA THR A 156 -1.96 -20.80 -3.69
C THR A 156 -1.36 -21.64 -4.81
N TRP A 157 -0.95 -20.98 -5.89
CA TRP A 157 -0.21 -21.53 -7.01
C TRP A 157 0.69 -20.45 -7.59
N SER A 158 1.88 -20.84 -8.08
CA SER A 158 2.85 -19.90 -8.62
C SER A 158 3.65 -20.52 -9.75
N GLN A 159 3.82 -19.76 -10.82
CA GLN A 159 4.78 -19.96 -11.89
C GLN A 159 5.83 -18.86 -11.80
N GLN A 160 7.05 -19.20 -11.38
CA GLN A 160 8.11 -18.23 -11.10
C GLN A 160 9.08 -18.01 -12.27
N PHE A 161 8.86 -18.59 -13.41
CA PHE A 161 9.73 -18.55 -14.60
C PHE A 161 11.18 -18.96 -14.32
N GLN A 162 11.37 -19.91 -13.41
CA GLN A 162 12.68 -20.54 -13.19
C GLN A 162 12.94 -21.62 -14.26
N THR A 163 14.18 -22.12 -14.33
CA THR A 163 14.58 -23.16 -15.29
C THR A 163 13.55 -24.30 -15.35
N GLY A 164 13.14 -24.68 -16.56
CA GLY A 164 12.13 -25.72 -16.75
C GLY A 164 10.69 -25.25 -16.64
N HIS A 165 10.40 -23.95 -16.68
CA HIS A 165 9.04 -23.39 -16.58
C HIS A 165 8.07 -23.85 -17.68
N GLY A 166 8.59 -24.31 -18.84
CA GLY A 166 7.78 -24.87 -19.92
C GLY A 166 6.97 -23.86 -20.74
N PHE A 167 7.25 -22.57 -20.58
CA PHE A 167 6.73 -21.54 -21.48
C PHE A 167 7.63 -21.38 -22.69
N THR A 168 7.03 -21.09 -23.84
CA THR A 168 7.72 -20.77 -25.09
C THR A 168 7.56 -19.29 -25.41
N VAL A 169 8.61 -18.70 -25.94
CA VAL A 169 8.56 -17.34 -26.48
C VAL A 169 8.38 -17.40 -27.99
N GLY A 170 7.55 -16.52 -28.55
CA GLY A 170 7.27 -16.49 -29.99
C GLY A 170 6.41 -15.30 -30.40
N GLY A 171 5.81 -15.44 -31.61
CA GLY A 171 5.02 -14.39 -32.24
C GLY A 171 5.85 -13.57 -33.23
N SER A 172 5.21 -13.14 -34.33
CA SER A 172 5.86 -12.35 -35.39
C SER A 172 6.26 -10.92 -34.94
N GLY A 173 5.81 -10.51 -33.78
CA GLY A 173 6.22 -9.28 -33.10
C GLY A 173 7.40 -9.44 -32.15
N THR A 174 8.13 -10.58 -32.15
CA THR A 174 9.30 -10.81 -31.30
C THR A 174 10.59 -10.62 -32.10
N ALA A 175 11.44 -9.68 -31.68
CA ALA A 175 12.77 -9.49 -32.26
C ALA A 175 13.83 -10.38 -31.59
N SER A 176 13.82 -10.45 -30.26
CA SER A 176 14.74 -11.28 -29.48
C SER A 176 14.11 -11.74 -28.17
N SER A 177 14.64 -12.83 -27.61
CA SER A 177 14.20 -13.32 -26.32
C SER A 177 15.27 -14.11 -25.61
N ASP A 178 15.17 -14.15 -24.28
CA ASP A 178 15.89 -15.05 -23.41
C ASP A 178 14.91 -15.65 -22.41
N ALA A 179 14.65 -16.94 -22.55
CA ALA A 179 13.72 -17.64 -21.68
C ALA A 179 14.27 -17.84 -20.25
N ASN A 180 15.57 -17.64 -20.04
CA ASN A 180 16.24 -17.85 -18.77
C ASN A 180 17.20 -16.68 -18.47
N ASP A 181 16.69 -15.43 -18.55
CA ASP A 181 17.47 -14.22 -18.27
C ASP A 181 17.89 -14.18 -16.80
N THR A 182 19.18 -14.37 -16.56
CA THR A 182 19.82 -14.35 -15.24
C THR A 182 20.36 -12.98 -14.84
N THR A 183 20.09 -11.95 -15.64
CA THR A 183 20.62 -10.59 -15.42
C THR A 183 19.58 -9.67 -14.80
N THR A 184 18.30 -9.84 -15.13
CA THR A 184 17.21 -8.98 -14.69
C THR A 184 16.07 -9.80 -14.08
N PHE A 185 16.06 -9.92 -12.77
CA PHE A 185 15.02 -10.63 -12.01
C PHE A 185 14.83 -9.99 -10.63
N VAL A 186 13.71 -10.26 -9.97
CA VAL A 186 13.38 -9.78 -8.62
C VAL A 186 13.15 -10.92 -7.63
N ARG A 187 12.94 -12.14 -8.13
CA ARG A 187 12.76 -13.35 -7.33
C ARG A 187 13.50 -14.54 -7.95
N GLY A 188 14.02 -15.41 -7.11
CA GLY A 188 14.75 -16.58 -7.57
C GLY A 188 16.06 -16.21 -8.24
N THR A 189 16.36 -16.81 -9.39
CA THR A 189 17.66 -16.69 -10.10
C THR A 189 17.52 -16.19 -11.53
N GLN A 190 16.31 -16.03 -12.05
CA GLN A 190 16.06 -15.62 -13.44
C GLN A 190 14.64 -15.13 -13.67
N SER A 191 14.43 -14.54 -14.84
CA SER A 191 13.14 -14.19 -15.42
C SER A 191 13.07 -14.59 -16.89
N VAL A 192 11.96 -14.33 -17.58
CA VAL A 192 11.89 -14.36 -19.05
C VAL A 192 12.04 -12.94 -19.56
N ARG A 193 12.98 -12.70 -20.47
CA ARG A 193 13.16 -11.43 -21.18
C ARG A 193 12.71 -11.56 -22.64
N VAL A 194 11.99 -10.56 -23.12
CA VAL A 194 11.54 -10.48 -24.52
C VAL A 194 11.64 -9.04 -25.01
N THR A 195 12.14 -8.87 -26.23
CA THR A 195 12.14 -7.59 -26.95
C THR A 195 11.22 -7.71 -28.16
N THR A 196 10.28 -6.78 -28.32
CA THR A 196 9.38 -6.71 -29.46
C THR A 196 10.09 -6.22 -30.71
N ALA A 197 9.48 -6.43 -31.88
CA ALA A 197 10.07 -6.06 -33.16
C ALA A 197 9.85 -4.58 -33.56
N GLY A 198 9.12 -3.78 -32.77
CA GLY A 198 8.79 -2.39 -33.12
C GLY A 198 7.84 -2.27 -34.31
N ASN A 199 7.00 -3.26 -34.54
CA ASN A 199 6.13 -3.36 -35.72
C ASN A 199 4.63 -3.38 -35.42
N GLY A 200 4.24 -3.13 -34.16
CA GLY A 200 2.85 -3.12 -33.70
C GLY A 200 2.20 -4.52 -33.60
N ILE A 201 2.98 -5.57 -33.83
CA ILE A 201 2.49 -6.95 -33.79
C ILE A 201 2.85 -7.55 -32.42
N GLN A 202 2.04 -8.49 -31.96
CA GLN A 202 2.25 -9.14 -30.65
C GLN A 202 3.54 -9.97 -30.60
N SER A 203 4.30 -9.77 -29.56
CA SER A 203 5.18 -10.81 -29.00
C SER A 203 4.43 -11.59 -27.95
N GLN A 204 4.80 -12.85 -27.72
CA GLN A 204 4.08 -13.72 -26.79
C GLN A 204 5.00 -14.63 -25.99
N VAL A 205 4.65 -14.80 -24.72
CA VAL A 205 5.20 -15.85 -23.82
C VAL A 205 4.05 -16.74 -23.43
N ARG A 206 4.06 -18.01 -23.82
CA ARG A 206 2.89 -18.89 -23.69
C ARG A 206 3.22 -20.30 -23.23
N LYS A 207 2.25 -20.91 -22.55
CA LYS A 207 2.21 -22.33 -22.23
C LYS A 207 0.86 -22.88 -22.62
N LEU A 208 0.85 -23.93 -23.41
CA LEU A 208 -0.35 -24.64 -23.87
C LEU A 208 -0.46 -25.99 -23.16
N ALA A 209 -1.68 -26.50 -23.05
CA ALA A 209 -1.98 -27.81 -22.51
C ALA A 209 -1.35 -28.09 -21.12
N GLY A 210 -1.35 -27.10 -20.28
CA GLY A 210 -0.92 -27.23 -18.88
C GLY A 210 -1.93 -28.04 -18.04
N SER A 211 -1.62 -28.23 -16.77
CA SER A 211 -2.60 -28.78 -15.82
C SER A 211 -3.79 -27.85 -15.69
N PRO A 212 -5.02 -28.36 -15.64
CA PRO A 212 -6.20 -27.53 -15.47
C PRO A 212 -6.14 -26.70 -14.20
N MET A 213 -6.42 -25.40 -14.31
CA MET A 213 -6.43 -24.45 -13.20
C MET A 213 -7.85 -24.05 -12.84
N ASP A 214 -8.07 -23.86 -11.53
CA ASP A 214 -9.32 -23.36 -10.97
C ASP A 214 -9.06 -22.01 -10.30
N LEU A 215 -9.72 -20.96 -10.81
CA LEU A 215 -9.67 -19.60 -10.30
C LEU A 215 -10.90 -19.22 -9.45
N THR A 216 -11.72 -20.18 -9.07
CA THR A 216 -12.85 -19.93 -8.18
C THR A 216 -12.33 -19.36 -6.86
N GLY A 217 -12.81 -18.18 -6.47
CA GLY A 217 -12.34 -17.44 -5.29
C GLY A 217 -10.86 -17.00 -5.36
N LYS A 218 -10.32 -16.81 -6.57
CA LYS A 218 -8.93 -16.40 -6.79
C LYS A 218 -8.81 -15.32 -7.84
N LEU A 219 -7.78 -14.49 -7.66
CA LEU A 219 -7.28 -13.53 -8.64
C LEU A 219 -5.96 -14.01 -9.22
N VAL A 220 -5.63 -13.55 -10.41
CA VAL A 220 -4.29 -13.68 -10.97
C VAL A 220 -3.45 -12.48 -10.55
N ARG A 221 -2.27 -12.75 -10.00
CA ARG A 221 -1.24 -11.75 -9.75
C ARG A 221 -0.12 -11.94 -10.77
N LEU A 222 0.15 -10.90 -11.55
CA LEU A 222 1.23 -10.87 -12.53
C LEU A 222 2.36 -9.96 -12.02
N ILE A 223 3.60 -10.44 -12.07
CA ILE A 223 4.80 -9.69 -11.72
C ILE A 223 5.68 -9.57 -12.95
N PHE A 224 5.93 -8.35 -13.37
CA PHE A 224 6.68 -8.05 -14.59
C PHE A 224 7.39 -6.70 -14.51
N LYS A 225 8.29 -6.46 -15.46
CA LYS A 225 9.00 -5.20 -15.64
C LYS A 225 8.99 -4.84 -17.12
N VAL A 226 8.91 -3.56 -17.42
CA VAL A 226 9.16 -2.99 -18.75
C VAL A 226 10.32 -2.02 -18.64
N ASP A 227 11.37 -2.17 -19.47
CA ASP A 227 12.57 -1.35 -19.37
C ASP A 227 12.28 0.09 -19.73
N ASP A 228 11.52 0.33 -20.80
CA ASP A 228 11.03 1.63 -21.22
C ASP A 228 9.60 1.51 -21.77
N VAL A 229 8.69 2.27 -21.21
CA VAL A 229 7.26 2.27 -21.59
C VAL A 229 6.95 3.22 -22.75
N THR A 230 7.92 3.97 -23.27
CA THR A 230 7.70 5.00 -24.31
C THR A 230 6.94 4.44 -25.51
N HIS A 231 7.33 3.26 -26.00
CA HIS A 231 6.72 2.60 -27.13
C HIS A 231 5.76 1.45 -26.76
N LEU A 232 5.47 1.27 -25.47
CA LEU A 232 4.58 0.23 -25.02
C LEU A 232 3.12 0.61 -25.31
N ASN A 233 2.48 -0.13 -26.21
CA ASN A 233 1.05 0.03 -26.49
C ASN A 233 0.22 -0.63 -25.38
N ARG A 234 0.42 -1.92 -25.15
CA ARG A 234 -0.28 -2.68 -24.09
C ARG A 234 0.38 -4.02 -23.80
N LEU A 235 0.13 -4.49 -22.59
CA LEU A 235 0.29 -5.89 -22.20
C LEU A 235 -1.09 -6.57 -22.09
N GLU A 236 -1.15 -7.85 -22.44
CA GLU A 236 -2.34 -8.67 -22.26
C GLU A 236 -1.96 -9.96 -21.55
N PHE A 237 -2.81 -10.41 -20.64
CA PHE A 237 -2.77 -11.76 -20.09
C PHE A 237 -3.99 -12.54 -20.57
N LEU A 238 -3.76 -13.72 -21.11
CA LEU A 238 -4.81 -14.62 -21.58
C LEU A 238 -4.79 -15.92 -20.78
N LEU A 239 -5.96 -16.36 -20.42
CA LEU A 239 -6.18 -17.63 -19.74
C LEU A 239 -7.31 -18.37 -20.45
N GLY A 240 -7.04 -19.57 -20.95
CA GLY A 240 -7.97 -20.24 -21.84
C GLY A 240 -7.84 -21.75 -21.93
N THR A 241 -8.49 -22.29 -22.93
CA THR A 241 -8.48 -23.70 -23.28
C THR A 241 -8.41 -23.89 -24.81
N SER A 242 -8.01 -25.09 -25.25
CA SER A 242 -8.06 -25.49 -26.67
C SER A 242 -7.31 -24.52 -27.58
N THR A 243 -6.07 -24.17 -27.18
CA THR A 243 -5.22 -23.25 -27.94
C THR A 243 -5.90 -21.88 -28.13
N PHE A 244 -6.45 -21.35 -27.01
CA PHE A 244 -7.16 -20.06 -26.98
C PHE A 244 -8.38 -19.96 -27.93
N THR A 245 -9.09 -21.06 -28.16
CA THR A 245 -10.42 -21.01 -28.79
C THR A 245 -11.42 -20.37 -27.83
N ASN A 246 -11.32 -20.69 -26.54
CA ASN A 246 -12.10 -20.10 -25.47
C ASN A 246 -11.17 -19.53 -24.41
N TYR A 247 -11.23 -18.23 -24.15
CA TYR A 247 -10.33 -17.58 -23.21
C TYR A 247 -10.92 -16.32 -22.59
N PHE A 248 -10.41 -15.95 -21.42
CA PHE A 248 -10.46 -14.59 -20.88
C PHE A 248 -9.17 -13.86 -21.23
N ARG A 249 -9.29 -12.58 -21.53
CA ARG A 249 -8.17 -11.68 -21.79
C ARG A 249 -8.28 -10.47 -20.90
N TRP A 250 -7.27 -10.25 -20.07
CA TRP A 250 -7.07 -9.01 -19.34
C TRP A 250 -6.09 -8.13 -20.11
N THR A 251 -6.50 -6.91 -20.38
CA THR A 251 -5.62 -5.92 -20.98
C THR A 251 -5.04 -5.07 -19.87
N VAL A 252 -3.71 -5.11 -19.69
CA VAL A 252 -2.97 -4.19 -18.83
C VAL A 252 -2.50 -3.05 -19.71
N HIS A 253 -3.25 -1.98 -19.71
CA HIS A 253 -2.92 -0.81 -20.51
C HIS A 253 -1.83 0.00 -19.85
N THR A 254 -0.92 0.53 -20.62
CA THR A 254 0.34 0.94 -20.08
C THR A 254 0.78 2.30 -20.51
N HIS A 255 0.25 2.87 -21.58
CA HIS A 255 0.65 4.19 -22.01
C HIS A 255 -0.52 5.07 -22.44
N SER A 256 -0.61 6.20 -21.76
CA SER A 256 -1.33 7.37 -22.21
C SER A 256 -0.50 8.59 -21.80
N ALA A 257 -0.20 9.45 -22.74
CA ALA A 257 0.48 10.73 -22.44
C ALA A 257 -0.33 11.64 -21.48
N VAL A 258 -1.59 11.31 -21.25
CA VAL A 258 -2.54 12.14 -20.49
C VAL A 258 -2.93 11.51 -19.14
N ASN A 259 -2.90 10.18 -19.04
CA ASN A 259 -3.31 9.46 -17.82
C ASN A 259 -2.13 8.73 -17.18
N PRO A 260 -2.03 8.72 -15.84
CA PRO A 260 -0.97 8.00 -15.16
C PRO A 260 -1.05 6.52 -15.48
N ASN A 261 0.10 5.93 -15.78
CA ASN A 261 0.23 4.52 -16.00
C ASN A 261 0.53 3.79 -14.71
N TYR A 262 -0.13 2.65 -14.51
CA TYR A 262 0.19 1.73 -13.44
C TYR A 262 1.63 1.18 -13.57
N VAL A 263 2.12 1.06 -14.80
CA VAL A 263 3.46 0.56 -15.15
C VAL A 263 4.36 1.73 -15.48
N GLN A 264 5.52 1.81 -14.83
CA GLN A 264 6.56 2.81 -15.07
C GLN A 264 7.80 2.14 -15.66
N SER A 265 8.60 2.92 -16.41
CA SER A 265 9.84 2.43 -17.02
C SER A 265 10.83 1.95 -15.95
N GLY A 266 11.43 0.78 -16.17
CA GLY A 266 12.55 0.28 -15.38
C GLY A 266 12.22 -0.36 -14.05
N GLU A 267 10.96 -0.39 -13.63
CA GLU A 267 10.56 -0.99 -12.34
C GLU A 267 9.85 -2.33 -12.46
N TRP A 268 9.97 -3.14 -11.41
CA TRP A 268 9.16 -4.33 -11.25
C TRP A 268 7.78 -3.99 -10.71
N VAL A 269 6.75 -4.32 -11.46
CA VAL A 269 5.35 -4.01 -11.16
C VAL A 269 4.59 -5.27 -10.80
N THR A 270 3.74 -5.16 -9.79
CA THR A 270 2.77 -6.19 -9.43
C THR A 270 1.37 -5.71 -9.78
N VAL A 271 0.63 -6.49 -10.57
CA VAL A 271 -0.78 -6.21 -10.88
C VAL A 271 -1.65 -7.38 -10.44
N HIS A 272 -2.84 -7.07 -9.93
CA HIS A 272 -3.92 -8.03 -9.78
C HIS A 272 -4.88 -7.88 -10.96
N LEU A 273 -5.20 -8.98 -11.60
CA LEU A 273 -6.13 -9.06 -12.73
C LEU A 273 -7.52 -9.30 -12.16
N ASN A 274 -8.30 -8.24 -12.12
CA ASN A 274 -9.59 -8.19 -11.46
C ASN A 274 -10.70 -8.70 -12.38
N TRP A 275 -11.65 -9.46 -11.85
CA TRP A 275 -12.79 -9.98 -12.60
C TRP A 275 -13.88 -8.93 -12.87
N ALA A 276 -13.91 -7.85 -12.09
CA ALA A 276 -14.88 -6.77 -12.27
C ALA A 276 -14.52 -5.77 -13.39
N ASP A 277 -13.30 -5.82 -13.91
CA ASP A 277 -12.83 -4.92 -14.98
C ASP A 277 -13.28 -5.37 -16.37
N VAL A 278 -14.44 -5.98 -16.47
CA VAL A 278 -15.00 -6.39 -17.76
C VAL A 278 -15.47 -5.17 -18.53
N SER A 279 -14.91 -4.95 -19.72
CA SER A 279 -15.39 -3.95 -20.66
C SER A 279 -15.82 -4.62 -21.96
N ALA A 280 -17.01 -4.30 -22.44
CA ALA A 280 -17.50 -4.76 -23.74
C ALA A 280 -16.75 -4.11 -24.92
N SER A 281 -16.11 -2.96 -24.70
CA SER A 281 -15.45 -2.14 -25.72
C SER A 281 -13.94 -2.23 -25.75
N GLY A 282 -13.31 -3.08 -24.92
CA GLY A 282 -11.85 -3.22 -24.87
C GLY A 282 -11.14 -2.01 -24.30
N GLY A 283 -11.74 -1.34 -23.32
CA GLY A 283 -11.15 -0.19 -22.62
C GLY A 283 -9.86 -0.52 -21.88
N THR A 284 -9.21 0.50 -21.42
CA THR A 284 -7.99 0.44 -20.61
C THR A 284 -8.23 -0.44 -19.38
N TYR A 285 -7.37 -1.43 -19.12
CA TYR A 285 -7.48 -2.36 -17.98
C TYR A 285 -8.84 -3.08 -17.93
N SER A 286 -9.15 -3.86 -18.94
CA SER A 286 -10.41 -4.60 -19.01
C SER A 286 -10.18 -6.09 -19.08
N VAL A 287 -11.16 -6.86 -18.62
CA VAL A 287 -11.25 -8.26 -18.95
C VAL A 287 -12.33 -8.46 -20.01
N SER A 288 -12.05 -9.26 -21.03
CA SER A 288 -13.00 -9.67 -22.07
C SER A 288 -12.97 -11.18 -22.25
N ALA A 289 -14.10 -11.74 -22.65
CA ALA A 289 -14.21 -13.14 -23.01
C ALA A 289 -14.20 -13.32 -24.55
N ASN A 290 -13.55 -14.38 -25.02
CA ASN A 290 -13.62 -14.82 -26.41
C ASN A 290 -14.12 -16.27 -26.46
N GLY A 291 -15.01 -16.58 -27.38
CA GLY A 291 -15.71 -17.85 -27.40
C GLY A 291 -16.62 -18.02 -26.18
N THR A 292 -16.64 -19.20 -25.61
CA THR A 292 -17.42 -19.56 -24.41
C THR A 292 -16.50 -20.17 -23.35
N PRO A 293 -15.63 -19.38 -22.71
CA PRO A 293 -14.77 -19.92 -21.67
C PRO A 293 -15.62 -20.37 -20.47
N ASN A 294 -15.15 -21.42 -19.78
CA ASN A 294 -15.72 -21.85 -18.53
C ASN A 294 -15.70 -20.69 -17.52
N SER A 295 -16.60 -20.69 -16.54
CA SER A 295 -16.79 -19.54 -15.65
C SER A 295 -15.49 -19.12 -14.92
N ARG A 296 -14.81 -20.02 -14.25
CA ARG A 296 -13.50 -19.74 -13.56
C ARG A 296 -12.63 -20.97 -13.40
N SER A 297 -12.89 -22.08 -14.12
CA SER A 297 -12.18 -23.34 -13.92
C SER A 297 -11.84 -24.06 -15.23
N GLY A 298 -10.91 -25.01 -15.16
CA GLY A 298 -10.51 -25.86 -16.26
C GLY A 298 -9.61 -25.22 -17.30
N PHE A 299 -8.93 -24.10 -16.96
CA PHE A 299 -7.99 -23.43 -17.85
C PHE A 299 -6.69 -24.20 -17.97
N THR A 300 -6.23 -24.42 -19.20
CA THR A 300 -5.00 -25.18 -19.51
C THR A 300 -3.95 -24.33 -20.22
N ASP A 301 -4.36 -23.20 -20.79
CA ASP A 301 -3.52 -22.37 -21.64
C ASP A 301 -3.31 -20.99 -21.02
N MET A 302 -2.07 -20.56 -20.93
CA MET A 302 -1.67 -19.24 -20.42
C MET A 302 -0.81 -18.51 -21.45
N GLN A 303 -1.04 -17.22 -21.63
CA GLN A 303 -0.26 -16.39 -22.53
C GLN A 303 -0.17 -14.95 -22.01
N VAL A 304 1.04 -14.38 -22.08
CA VAL A 304 1.27 -12.95 -21.95
C VAL A 304 1.64 -12.42 -23.32
N ASN A 305 0.93 -11.40 -23.78
CA ASN A 305 1.25 -10.65 -25.00
C ASN A 305 1.80 -9.28 -24.63
N CYS A 306 2.76 -8.81 -25.42
CA CYS A 306 3.17 -7.41 -25.42
C CYS A 306 3.06 -6.85 -26.86
N TYR A 307 2.53 -5.64 -26.95
CA TYR A 307 2.44 -4.88 -28.19
C TYR A 307 3.20 -3.58 -28.03
N ASP A 308 4.06 -3.28 -28.97
CA ASP A 308 4.59 -1.95 -29.17
C ASP A 308 3.62 -1.09 -30.02
N ASP A 309 3.95 0.20 -30.18
CA ASP A 309 3.17 1.19 -30.94
C ASP A 309 3.56 1.28 -32.42
N ALA A 310 4.37 0.36 -32.93
CA ALA A 310 4.99 0.36 -34.24
C ALA A 310 6.00 1.53 -34.49
N ALA A 311 6.35 2.30 -33.48
CA ALA A 311 7.34 3.38 -33.56
C ALA A 311 8.69 3.00 -32.94
N GLY A 312 8.69 2.00 -32.05
CA GLY A 312 9.89 1.50 -31.41
C GLY A 312 9.67 0.16 -30.70
N ALA A 313 10.78 -0.56 -30.47
CA ALA A 313 10.75 -1.83 -29.77
C ALA A 313 10.62 -1.64 -28.27
N VAL A 314 10.00 -2.63 -27.57
CA VAL A 314 9.83 -2.67 -26.12
C VAL A 314 10.49 -3.91 -25.56
N THR A 315 11.32 -3.75 -24.53
CA THR A 315 11.85 -4.88 -23.75
C THR A 315 11.06 -5.04 -22.46
N TYR A 316 10.56 -6.25 -22.22
CA TYR A 316 9.84 -6.59 -21.01
C TYR A 316 10.36 -7.90 -20.40
N HIS A 317 10.16 -8.01 -19.08
CA HIS A 317 10.57 -9.16 -18.29
C HIS A 317 9.38 -9.72 -17.53
N LEU A 318 9.23 -11.05 -17.52
CA LEU A 318 8.20 -11.73 -16.72
C LEU A 318 8.85 -12.47 -15.57
N GLN A 319 8.42 -12.17 -14.35
CA GLN A 319 8.92 -12.83 -13.16
C GLN A 319 8.01 -13.91 -12.63
N ALA A 320 6.71 -13.64 -12.55
CA ALA A 320 5.76 -14.61 -12.00
C ALA A 320 4.33 -14.41 -12.51
N ILE A 321 3.60 -15.52 -12.60
CA ILE A 321 2.16 -15.60 -12.67
C ILE A 321 1.71 -16.38 -11.44
N GLU A 322 0.85 -15.81 -10.60
CA GLU A 322 0.44 -16.40 -9.34
C GLU A 322 -1.08 -16.38 -9.21
N LEU A 323 -1.65 -17.39 -8.54
CA LEU A 323 -3.02 -17.35 -8.08
C LEU A 323 -3.04 -16.96 -6.60
N VAL A 324 -3.76 -15.92 -6.28
CA VAL A 324 -3.93 -15.44 -4.89
C VAL A 324 -5.39 -15.51 -4.48
N PRO A 325 -5.71 -15.78 -3.21
CA PRO A 325 -7.08 -15.77 -2.74
C PRO A 325 -7.74 -14.42 -3.00
N ASP A 326 -8.94 -14.44 -3.52
CA ASP A 326 -9.85 -13.31 -3.56
C ASP A 326 -10.57 -13.23 -2.21
N THR A 327 -10.64 -12.04 -1.60
CA THR A 327 -11.23 -11.85 -0.26
C THR A 327 -12.69 -11.44 -0.30
N THR A 328 -13.44 -11.98 -1.22
CA THR A 328 -14.89 -11.74 -1.33
C THR A 328 -15.67 -12.02 -0.04
N GLU A 329 -15.13 -12.84 0.89
CA GLU A 329 -15.77 -13.12 2.18
C GLU A 329 -15.87 -11.91 3.10
N THR A 330 -14.92 -10.97 3.03
CA THR A 330 -14.92 -9.76 3.87
C THR A 330 -16.03 -8.79 3.47
N PHE A 331 -16.22 -8.60 2.17
CA PHE A 331 -17.28 -7.76 1.61
C PHE A 331 -18.02 -8.53 0.51
N PRO A 332 -18.97 -9.39 0.86
CA PRO A 332 -19.65 -10.25 -0.11
C PRO A 332 -20.42 -9.46 -1.19
N ASN A 333 -20.77 -8.20 -0.90
CA ASN A 333 -21.41 -7.29 -1.83
C ASN A 333 -20.44 -6.27 -2.46
N GLY A 334 -19.12 -6.51 -2.35
CA GLY A 334 -18.13 -5.50 -2.66
C GLY A 334 -18.12 -4.34 -1.65
N VAL A 335 -17.24 -3.39 -1.86
CA VAL A 335 -17.10 -2.20 -1.02
C VAL A 335 -16.82 -0.97 -1.89
N ILE A 336 -17.36 0.16 -1.51
CA ILE A 336 -17.13 1.43 -2.20
C ILE A 336 -16.48 2.42 -1.24
N THR A 337 -15.45 3.12 -1.72
CA THR A 337 -14.98 4.35 -1.09
C THR A 337 -15.37 5.52 -2.00
N VAL A 338 -16.00 6.52 -1.42
CA VAL A 338 -16.33 7.79 -2.12
C VAL A 338 -15.34 8.83 -1.64
N SER A 339 -14.47 9.27 -2.51
CA SER A 339 -13.46 10.28 -2.21
C SER A 339 -13.70 11.56 -2.99
N PHE A 340 -13.29 12.68 -2.40
CA PHE A 340 -13.40 14.01 -2.97
C PHE A 340 -12.06 14.72 -2.89
N ASP A 341 -11.60 15.22 -4.02
CA ASP A 341 -10.35 15.94 -4.15
C ASP A 341 -10.55 17.47 -4.06
N ASP A 342 -9.45 18.20 -3.97
CA ASP A 342 -9.36 19.67 -4.09
C ASP A 342 -10.06 20.50 -3.00
N SER A 343 -10.53 19.88 -1.91
CA SER A 343 -11.05 20.62 -0.75
C SER A 343 -12.28 21.48 -0.97
N TYR A 344 -13.14 21.20 -1.94
CA TYR A 344 -14.31 22.04 -2.24
C TYR A 344 -15.35 22.06 -1.10
N ALA A 345 -15.81 23.28 -0.71
CA ALA A 345 -16.83 23.48 0.31
C ALA A 345 -18.19 22.87 -0.08
N SER A 346 -18.47 22.76 -1.38
CA SER A 346 -19.70 22.13 -1.88
C SER A 346 -19.88 20.67 -1.43
N VAL A 347 -18.80 19.99 -1.09
CA VAL A 347 -18.85 18.62 -0.54
C VAL A 347 -19.50 18.65 0.86
N TYR A 348 -19.13 19.62 1.70
CA TYR A 348 -19.75 19.81 3.01
C TYR A 348 -21.24 20.16 2.90
N ASP A 349 -21.57 21.06 1.98
CA ASP A 349 -22.91 21.62 1.86
C ASP A 349 -23.89 20.68 1.13
N LEU A 350 -23.43 19.95 0.09
CA LEU A 350 -24.31 19.23 -0.84
C LEU A 350 -24.12 17.71 -0.81
N ALA A 351 -22.88 17.22 -0.65
CA ALA A 351 -22.63 15.78 -0.63
C ALA A 351 -22.84 15.16 0.75
N ARG A 352 -22.26 15.78 1.81
CA ARG A 352 -22.35 15.27 3.18
C ARG A 352 -23.76 14.97 3.64
N PRO A 353 -24.77 15.88 3.51
CA PRO A 353 -26.12 15.62 4.00
C PRO A 353 -26.76 14.38 3.36
N LYS A 354 -26.48 14.14 2.08
CA LYS A 354 -26.98 12.95 1.37
C LYS A 354 -26.30 11.68 1.85
N MET A 355 -24.99 11.71 2.04
CA MET A 355 -24.23 10.56 2.51
C MET A 355 -24.56 10.23 3.97
N ASP A 356 -24.65 11.23 4.83
CA ASP A 356 -25.05 11.07 6.24
C ASP A 356 -26.44 10.43 6.37
N ALA A 357 -27.41 10.86 5.54
CA ALA A 357 -28.75 10.29 5.51
C ALA A 357 -28.80 8.81 5.10
N LEU A 358 -27.79 8.34 4.39
CA LEU A 358 -27.62 6.92 3.98
C LEU A 358 -26.69 6.14 4.90
N GLY A 359 -26.10 6.76 5.92
CA GLY A 359 -25.11 6.17 6.80
C GLY A 359 -23.76 5.93 6.11
N PHE A 360 -23.42 6.72 5.10
CA PHE A 360 -22.19 6.64 4.34
C PHE A 360 -21.17 7.65 4.83
N SER A 361 -19.90 7.24 4.93
CA SER A 361 -18.77 8.13 5.23
C SER A 361 -17.85 8.24 4.03
N GLY A 362 -17.41 9.46 3.70
CA GLY A 362 -16.49 9.74 2.60
C GLY A 362 -15.07 10.01 3.07
N THR A 363 -14.15 10.12 2.10
CA THR A 363 -12.76 10.55 2.32
C THR A 363 -12.50 11.83 1.55
N MET A 364 -12.11 12.92 2.25
CA MET A 364 -11.63 14.15 1.64
C MET A 364 -10.12 14.09 1.45
N PHE A 365 -9.63 14.35 0.25
CA PHE A 365 -8.20 14.56 -0.02
C PHE A 365 -7.93 16.06 -0.20
N ASN A 366 -7.20 16.63 0.74
CA ASN A 366 -7.16 18.05 0.98
C ASN A 366 -5.86 18.71 0.52
N ILE A 367 -5.98 19.91 -0.05
CA ILE A 367 -4.86 20.82 -0.29
C ILE A 367 -4.79 21.77 0.90
N ALA A 368 -3.75 21.66 1.72
CA ALA A 368 -3.68 22.37 3.00
C ALA A 368 -3.78 23.90 2.84
N GLU A 369 -3.07 24.49 1.88
CA GLU A 369 -3.10 25.94 1.63
C GLU A 369 -4.44 26.43 1.05
N ALA A 370 -5.24 25.55 0.45
CA ALA A 370 -6.56 25.92 -0.05
C ALA A 370 -7.59 26.09 1.08
N ILE A 371 -7.41 25.38 2.20
CA ILE A 371 -8.33 25.39 3.33
C ILE A 371 -8.48 26.79 3.92
N GLY A 372 -9.72 27.31 3.90
CA GLY A 372 -10.04 28.63 4.41
C GLY A 372 -9.56 29.81 3.55
N SER A 373 -8.92 29.56 2.40
CA SER A 373 -8.41 30.61 1.52
C SER A 373 -9.52 31.40 0.82
N SER A 374 -10.66 30.80 0.61
CA SER A 374 -11.88 31.46 0.07
C SER A 374 -13.12 30.63 0.39
N GLY A 375 -14.31 31.19 0.12
CA GLY A 375 -15.59 30.50 0.30
C GLY A 375 -15.83 29.30 -0.65
N VAL A 376 -14.95 29.08 -1.61
CA VAL A 376 -15.00 27.91 -2.52
C VAL A 376 -14.47 26.67 -1.84
N TYR A 377 -13.57 26.83 -0.86
CA TYR A 377 -12.90 25.74 -0.17
C TYR A 377 -13.41 25.54 1.25
N LEU A 378 -13.26 24.32 1.75
CA LEU A 378 -13.56 23.96 3.12
C LEU A 378 -12.81 24.85 4.11
N THR A 379 -13.39 25.02 5.28
CA THR A 379 -12.69 25.53 6.47
C THR A 379 -12.30 24.36 7.37
N THR A 380 -11.30 24.57 8.24
CA THR A 380 -10.92 23.57 9.26
C THR A 380 -12.10 23.18 10.16
N THR A 381 -12.99 24.12 10.46
CA THR A 381 -14.22 23.87 11.25
C THR A 381 -15.16 22.90 10.53
N GLN A 382 -15.37 23.07 9.23
CA GLN A 382 -16.18 22.14 8.44
C GLN A 382 -15.55 20.76 8.36
N MET A 383 -14.24 20.68 8.11
CA MET A 383 -13.49 19.42 8.11
C MET A 383 -13.62 18.69 9.46
N ARG A 384 -13.47 19.41 10.58
CA ARG A 384 -13.69 18.85 11.93
C ARG A 384 -15.12 18.35 12.10
N SER A 385 -16.11 19.12 11.67
CA SER A 385 -17.51 18.69 11.72
C SER A 385 -17.76 17.40 10.93
N MET A 386 -17.15 17.27 9.75
CA MET A 386 -17.26 16.05 8.95
C MET A 386 -16.59 14.84 9.64
N GLN A 387 -15.38 15.03 10.18
CA GLN A 387 -14.68 13.96 10.87
C GLN A 387 -15.38 13.53 12.16
N ASP A 388 -15.70 14.49 13.04
CA ASP A 388 -16.11 14.21 14.41
C ASP A 388 -17.58 13.79 14.51
N PHE A 389 -18.46 14.25 13.60
CA PHE A 389 -19.90 13.97 13.66
C PHE A 389 -20.42 13.06 12.55
N SER A 390 -19.75 13.00 11.40
CA SER A 390 -20.19 12.20 10.25
C SER A 390 -19.22 11.04 9.94
N GLY A 391 -18.13 10.89 10.70
CA GLY A 391 -17.15 9.80 10.52
C GLY A 391 -16.36 9.87 9.22
N TRP A 392 -16.29 11.06 8.60
CA TRP A 392 -15.52 11.25 7.38
C TRP A 392 -14.02 11.26 7.67
N GLU A 393 -13.24 10.93 6.67
CA GLU A 393 -11.79 10.90 6.73
C GLU A 393 -11.19 12.14 6.03
N MET A 394 -10.15 12.73 6.64
CA MET A 394 -9.43 13.89 6.12
C MET A 394 -8.03 13.49 5.70
N GLY A 395 -7.84 13.06 4.45
CA GLY A 395 -6.56 12.69 3.84
C GLY A 395 -5.87 13.86 3.15
N GLY A 396 -4.68 13.57 2.59
CA GLY A 396 -3.82 14.56 1.94
C GLY A 396 -3.88 14.52 0.42
N HIS A 397 -3.81 15.71 -0.23
CA HIS A 397 -3.70 15.86 -1.68
C HIS A 397 -2.47 16.67 -2.09
N ALA A 398 -2.16 17.73 -1.37
CA ALA A 398 -0.93 18.51 -1.40
C ALA A 398 -0.89 19.41 -0.17
N TYR A 399 0.30 19.87 0.25
CA TYR A 399 0.38 20.99 1.16
C TYR A 399 0.17 22.30 0.39
N ALA A 400 1.00 22.55 -0.61
CA ALA A 400 0.97 23.78 -1.38
C ALA A 400 0.10 23.66 -2.63
N THR A 401 -0.67 24.70 -2.92
CA THR A 401 -1.43 24.80 -4.18
C THR A 401 -0.53 24.78 -5.40
N ALA A 402 0.69 25.30 -5.29
CA ALA A 402 1.70 25.26 -6.36
C ALA A 402 2.19 23.82 -6.62
N ALA A 403 2.44 23.03 -5.57
CA ALA A 403 2.82 21.62 -5.70
C ALA A 403 1.71 20.78 -6.31
N HIS A 404 0.45 21.04 -5.94
CA HIS A 404 -0.72 20.45 -6.56
C HIS A 404 -0.78 20.73 -8.06
N ALA A 405 -0.63 21.98 -8.46
CA ALA A 405 -0.63 22.38 -9.88
C ALA A 405 0.52 21.77 -10.67
N ALA A 406 1.69 21.60 -10.05
CA ALA A 406 2.87 20.97 -10.62
C ALA A 406 2.78 19.45 -10.73
N ARG A 407 1.81 18.80 -10.04
CA ARG A 407 1.56 17.36 -10.05
C ARG A 407 2.77 16.50 -9.69
N TYR A 408 3.66 17.00 -8.84
CA TYR A 408 4.87 16.37 -8.30
C TYR A 408 5.89 15.88 -9.35
N THR A 409 5.48 15.36 -10.50
CA THR A 409 6.40 14.86 -11.54
C THR A 409 7.22 15.95 -12.25
N THR A 410 6.90 17.22 -12.03
CA THR A 410 7.68 18.37 -12.49
C THR A 410 8.52 19.02 -11.38
N LEU A 411 8.54 18.41 -10.20
CA LEU A 411 9.30 18.84 -9.03
C LEU A 411 10.51 17.92 -8.81
N THR A 412 11.48 18.38 -8.03
CA THR A 412 12.59 17.56 -7.52
C THR A 412 12.14 16.68 -6.35
N GLU A 413 12.93 15.65 -6.03
CA GLU A 413 12.69 14.82 -4.82
C GLU A 413 12.57 15.68 -3.56
N GLN A 414 13.47 16.67 -3.42
CA GLN A 414 13.46 17.55 -2.24
C GLN A 414 12.17 18.35 -2.11
N GLU A 415 11.66 18.90 -3.21
CA GLU A 415 10.42 19.69 -3.20
C GLU A 415 9.20 18.82 -2.89
N VAL A 416 9.16 17.61 -3.43
CA VAL A 416 8.10 16.63 -3.14
C VAL A 416 8.14 16.18 -1.67
N ASP A 417 9.33 15.83 -1.17
CA ASP A 417 9.54 15.41 0.21
C ASP A 417 9.12 16.52 1.20
N ASP A 418 9.49 17.77 0.92
CA ASP A 418 9.13 18.92 1.73
C ASP A 418 7.62 19.20 1.75
N ASP A 419 6.94 19.04 0.61
CA ASP A 419 5.49 19.20 0.52
C ASP A 419 4.76 18.10 1.31
N PHE A 420 5.16 16.85 1.16
CA PHE A 420 4.57 15.73 1.91
C PHE A 420 4.79 15.86 3.41
N ARG A 421 5.99 16.24 3.82
CA ARG A 421 6.31 16.48 5.23
C ARG A 421 5.43 17.56 5.83
N LYS A 422 5.29 18.72 5.16
CA LYS A 422 4.43 19.82 5.60
C LYS A 422 2.96 19.40 5.64
N LEU A 423 2.50 18.66 4.63
CA LEU A 423 1.13 18.15 4.58
C LEU A 423 0.82 17.23 5.78
N ARG A 424 1.71 16.25 6.06
CA ARG A 424 1.52 15.37 7.21
C ARG A 424 1.52 16.13 8.54
N ALA A 425 2.45 17.05 8.71
CA ALA A 425 2.51 17.88 9.89
C ALA A 425 1.24 18.72 10.06
N TRP A 426 0.73 19.29 8.97
CA TRP A 426 -0.51 20.07 8.98
C TRP A 426 -1.73 19.22 9.35
N LEU A 427 -1.87 18.03 8.75
CA LEU A 427 -2.97 17.11 9.07
C LEU A 427 -2.97 16.78 10.57
N VAL A 428 -1.83 16.37 11.11
CA VAL A 428 -1.71 15.98 12.53
C VAL A 428 -1.93 17.17 13.47
N SER A 429 -1.35 18.33 13.19
CA SER A 429 -1.52 19.53 14.03
C SER A 429 -2.95 20.03 14.08
N ASN A 430 -3.73 19.75 13.04
CA ASN A 430 -5.17 20.01 13.01
C ASN A 430 -5.99 18.83 13.54
N GLY A 431 -5.38 17.73 14.00
CA GLY A 431 -6.01 16.53 14.57
C GLY A 431 -6.77 15.69 13.53
N PHE A 432 -6.34 15.72 12.29
CA PHE A 432 -6.79 14.81 11.25
C PHE A 432 -5.90 13.56 11.25
N THR A 433 -6.53 12.39 11.32
CA THR A 433 -5.82 11.12 11.61
C THR A 433 -5.50 10.29 10.38
N SER A 434 -5.97 10.69 9.19
CA SER A 434 -5.74 9.92 7.97
C SER A 434 -4.25 9.84 7.60
N GLU A 435 -3.84 8.65 7.22
CA GLU A 435 -2.51 8.36 6.69
C GLU A 435 -2.57 8.02 5.19
N HIS A 436 -3.61 8.49 4.51
CA HIS A 436 -3.84 8.20 3.09
C HIS A 436 -3.70 9.46 2.25
N PHE A 437 -3.26 9.23 1.02
CA PHE A 437 -2.91 10.29 0.08
C PHE A 437 -3.60 10.07 -1.28
N ALA A 438 -3.87 11.15 -2.02
CA ALA A 438 -4.24 11.10 -3.41
C ALA A 438 -3.26 11.93 -4.24
N TYR A 439 -2.73 11.37 -5.32
CA TYR A 439 -1.81 12.11 -6.18
C TYR A 439 -2.54 13.17 -6.99
N PRO A 440 -2.08 14.43 -7.02
CA PRO A 440 -2.60 15.45 -7.92
C PRO A 440 -2.59 14.99 -9.38
N GLY A 441 -3.76 15.04 -10.03
CA GLY A 441 -3.95 14.47 -11.35
C GLY A 441 -3.66 12.97 -11.46
N GLY A 442 -3.60 12.26 -10.32
CA GLY A 442 -3.30 10.84 -10.22
C GLY A 442 -1.86 10.46 -10.58
N GLN A 443 -0.96 11.42 -10.74
CA GLN A 443 0.40 11.19 -11.25
C GLN A 443 1.37 10.78 -10.14
N PHE A 444 2.03 9.65 -10.34
CA PHE A 444 3.01 9.07 -9.41
C PHE A 444 4.32 8.66 -10.12
N GLY A 445 4.55 9.18 -11.33
CA GLY A 445 5.79 8.97 -12.09
C GLY A 445 7.03 9.52 -11.38
N ASN A 446 8.12 9.65 -12.09
CA ASN A 446 9.37 10.14 -11.52
C ASN A 446 9.36 11.66 -11.35
N THR A 447 10.04 12.14 -10.32
CA THR A 447 10.45 13.53 -10.17
C THR A 447 11.44 13.94 -11.26
N THR A 448 11.76 15.22 -11.36
CA THR A 448 12.72 15.73 -12.38
C THR A 448 14.14 15.19 -12.19
N ASP A 449 14.49 14.74 -11.00
CA ASP A 449 15.77 14.09 -10.66
C ASP A 449 15.67 12.55 -10.63
N GLY A 450 14.56 11.98 -11.14
CA GLY A 450 14.42 10.56 -11.44
C GLY A 450 13.96 9.68 -10.28
N VAL A 451 13.53 10.26 -9.16
CA VAL A 451 13.03 9.49 -8.00
C VAL A 451 11.51 9.26 -8.15
N PRO A 452 11.02 8.02 -8.03
CA PRO A 452 9.59 7.74 -8.10
C PRO A 452 8.80 8.43 -6.98
N VAL A 453 7.76 9.19 -7.35
CA VAL A 453 6.92 9.95 -6.40
C VAL A 453 6.23 9.02 -5.42
N ASP A 454 5.83 7.81 -5.83
CA ASP A 454 5.20 6.84 -4.93
C ASP A 454 6.16 6.28 -3.86
N GLN A 455 7.46 6.21 -4.15
CA GLN A 455 8.47 5.87 -3.14
C GLN A 455 8.66 6.99 -2.11
N ILE A 456 8.54 8.25 -2.53
CA ILE A 456 8.57 9.38 -1.59
C ILE A 456 7.28 9.38 -0.76
N ALA A 457 6.11 9.18 -1.39
CA ALA A 457 4.83 9.09 -0.69
C ALA A 457 4.82 8.00 0.38
N ALA A 458 5.46 6.86 0.12
CA ALA A 458 5.56 5.75 1.08
C ALA A 458 6.35 6.06 2.35
N ARG A 459 7.09 7.17 2.38
CA ARG A 459 7.77 7.66 3.59
C ARG A 459 6.80 8.34 4.57
N TYR A 460 5.66 8.84 4.07
CA TYR A 460 4.73 9.71 4.79
C TYR A 460 3.32 9.12 4.93
N PHE A 461 2.91 8.28 3.99
CA PHE A 461 1.54 7.77 3.88
C PHE A 461 1.54 6.24 3.80
N THR A 462 0.51 5.63 4.35
CA THR A 462 0.30 4.17 4.32
C THR A 462 -0.21 3.70 2.97
N SER A 463 -0.97 4.53 2.27
CA SER A 463 -1.41 4.28 0.90
C SER A 463 -1.58 5.57 0.11
N ALA A 464 -1.57 5.43 -1.22
CA ALA A 464 -1.82 6.54 -2.12
C ALA A 464 -2.69 6.12 -3.31
N ARG A 465 -3.67 6.96 -3.66
CA ARG A 465 -4.61 6.74 -4.75
C ARG A 465 -4.16 7.47 -6.02
N SER A 466 -4.14 6.73 -7.11
CA SER A 466 -4.06 7.27 -8.47
C SER A 466 -5.46 7.50 -9.05
N ILE A 467 -5.54 7.81 -10.34
CA ILE A 467 -6.76 7.91 -11.12
C ILE A 467 -6.70 6.98 -12.33
N ILE A 468 -6.32 5.74 -12.14
CA ILE A 468 -6.36 4.76 -13.22
C ILE A 468 -7.82 4.51 -13.55
N SER A 469 -8.29 5.25 -14.55
CA SER A 469 -9.68 5.37 -14.92
C SER A 469 -10.29 4.02 -15.29
N GLU A 470 -11.57 3.87 -14.98
CA GLU A 470 -12.41 2.72 -15.33
C GLU A 470 -12.00 1.39 -14.69
N ASN A 471 -11.11 1.40 -13.69
CA ASN A 471 -10.72 0.20 -12.99
C ASN A 471 -11.34 0.09 -11.60
N VAL A 472 -11.66 -1.14 -11.26
CA VAL A 472 -11.98 -1.57 -9.92
C VAL A 472 -10.69 -2.07 -9.26
N GLU A 473 -10.50 -1.76 -7.98
CA GLU A 473 -9.37 -2.29 -7.22
C GLU A 473 -9.69 -3.69 -6.71
N SER A 474 -8.69 -4.54 -6.67
CA SER A 474 -8.81 -5.81 -5.97
C SER A 474 -8.77 -5.61 -4.46
N PHE A 475 -9.34 -6.55 -3.72
CA PHE A 475 -9.27 -6.56 -2.28
C PHE A 475 -8.50 -7.80 -1.81
N PRO A 476 -7.24 -7.67 -1.33
CA PRO A 476 -6.41 -6.48 -1.20
C PRO A 476 -5.85 -5.94 -2.54
N ALA A 477 -5.46 -4.67 -2.58
CA ALA A 477 -4.79 -4.07 -3.73
C ALA A 477 -3.40 -4.70 -3.97
N ALA A 478 -2.96 -4.72 -5.23
CA ALA A 478 -1.64 -5.20 -5.59
C ALA A 478 -0.52 -4.27 -5.12
N MET A 479 -0.76 -2.95 -5.21
CA MET A 479 0.17 -1.91 -4.80
C MET A 479 -0.56 -0.81 -4.04
N SER A 480 -0.30 -0.69 -2.74
CA SER A 480 -1.00 0.25 -1.86
C SER A 480 -0.76 1.72 -2.20
N HIS A 481 0.35 2.04 -2.86
CA HIS A 481 0.67 3.41 -3.29
C HIS A 481 0.29 3.70 -4.74
N ARG A 482 -0.52 2.85 -5.37
CA ARG A 482 -1.11 3.03 -6.71
C ARG A 482 -2.56 2.55 -6.74
N LEU A 483 -3.34 2.86 -5.70
CA LEU A 483 -4.74 2.46 -5.65
C LEU A 483 -5.48 3.01 -6.88
N LYS A 484 -6.20 2.13 -7.55
CA LYS A 484 -7.00 2.48 -8.73
C LYS A 484 -8.25 3.24 -8.30
N ALA A 485 -8.75 4.13 -9.15
CA ALA A 485 -10.01 4.83 -8.92
C ALA A 485 -10.70 5.18 -10.21
N VAL A 486 -12.01 5.23 -10.18
CA VAL A 486 -12.85 5.79 -11.25
C VAL A 486 -13.00 7.27 -10.99
N THR A 487 -12.60 8.09 -11.95
CA THR A 487 -12.66 9.56 -11.88
C THR A 487 -13.43 10.14 -13.07
N GLY A 488 -13.62 11.44 -13.09
CA GLY A 488 -14.36 12.14 -14.14
C GLY A 488 -15.84 11.79 -14.12
N ILE A 489 -16.37 11.49 -12.91
CA ILE A 489 -17.77 11.09 -12.73
C ILE A 489 -18.67 12.30 -12.82
N ASN A 490 -19.55 12.31 -13.81
CA ASN A 490 -20.50 13.40 -14.05
C ASN A 490 -21.84 12.90 -14.60
N ASP A 491 -22.81 13.78 -14.70
CA ASP A 491 -24.13 13.54 -15.29
C ASP A 491 -24.42 14.46 -16.48
N GLY A 492 -23.40 15.12 -17.01
CA GLY A 492 -23.50 16.01 -18.17
C GLY A 492 -23.62 15.23 -19.49
N THR A 493 -24.42 15.76 -20.42
CA THR A 493 -24.70 15.10 -21.72
C THR A 493 -23.63 15.33 -22.79
N SER A 494 -22.73 16.29 -22.56
CA SER A 494 -21.70 16.69 -23.54
C SER A 494 -20.30 16.75 -22.92
N ILE A 495 -20.13 16.22 -21.72
CA ILE A 495 -18.88 16.23 -20.97
C ILE A 495 -18.25 14.83 -21.10
N GLY A 496 -16.95 14.77 -21.32
CA GLY A 496 -16.20 13.51 -21.29
C GLY A 496 -16.15 12.91 -19.89
N GLY A 497 -15.65 11.68 -19.77
CA GLY A 497 -15.49 10.97 -18.51
C GLY A 497 -16.55 9.88 -18.30
N VAL A 498 -16.75 9.49 -17.04
CA VAL A 498 -17.62 8.38 -16.64
C VAL A 498 -18.98 8.96 -16.21
N THR A 499 -20.05 8.54 -16.87
CA THR A 499 -21.38 9.05 -16.52
C THR A 499 -22.00 8.28 -15.36
N VAL A 500 -22.79 8.98 -14.52
CA VAL A 500 -23.63 8.33 -13.49
C VAL A 500 -24.47 7.21 -14.11
N SER A 501 -25.05 7.47 -15.29
CA SER A 501 -25.84 6.48 -16.02
C SER A 501 -25.03 5.20 -16.35
N SER A 502 -23.78 5.31 -16.77
CA SER A 502 -22.93 4.15 -17.07
C SER A 502 -22.54 3.35 -15.83
N LEU A 503 -22.30 4.05 -14.71
CA LEU A 503 -21.98 3.39 -13.44
C LEU A 503 -23.17 2.59 -12.89
N THR A 504 -24.38 3.15 -13.01
CA THR A 504 -25.62 2.62 -12.43
C THR A 504 -26.39 1.67 -13.33
N ALA A 505 -26.04 1.60 -14.62
CA ALA A 505 -26.66 0.68 -15.60
C ALA A 505 -26.56 -0.78 -15.17
N THR A 506 -27.50 -1.60 -15.62
CA THR A 506 -27.41 -3.07 -15.46
C THR A 506 -26.11 -3.59 -16.06
N GLY A 507 -25.34 -4.35 -15.28
CA GLY A 507 -24.00 -4.79 -15.66
C GLY A 507 -22.93 -3.69 -15.68
N GLY A 508 -23.25 -2.50 -15.18
CA GLY A 508 -22.30 -1.40 -14.94
C GLY A 508 -21.34 -1.69 -13.80
N LYS A 509 -20.47 -0.73 -13.48
CA LYS A 509 -19.42 -0.95 -12.46
C LYS A 509 -19.96 -1.22 -11.06
N LEU A 510 -21.11 -0.65 -10.68
CA LEU A 510 -21.72 -0.97 -9.40
C LEU A 510 -22.16 -2.44 -9.33
N ASP A 511 -22.79 -2.95 -10.39
CA ASP A 511 -23.18 -4.36 -10.44
C ASP A 511 -21.98 -5.31 -10.47
N ARG A 512 -20.90 -4.91 -11.13
CA ARG A 512 -19.65 -5.70 -11.17
C ARG A 512 -18.97 -5.74 -9.82
N CYS A 513 -18.89 -4.60 -9.13
CA CYS A 513 -18.39 -4.52 -7.77
C CYS A 513 -19.18 -5.44 -6.84
N LEU A 514 -20.53 -5.34 -6.90
CA LEU A 514 -21.44 -6.19 -6.14
C LEU A 514 -21.23 -7.69 -6.40
N ASN A 515 -21.14 -8.07 -7.67
CA ASN A 515 -21.09 -9.48 -8.07
C ASN A 515 -19.75 -10.16 -7.85
N ASN A 516 -18.65 -9.40 -7.77
CA ASN A 516 -17.31 -9.91 -7.60
C ASN A 516 -16.72 -9.68 -6.21
N GLY A 517 -17.36 -8.87 -5.37
CA GLY A 517 -16.86 -8.59 -4.02
C GLY A 517 -15.61 -7.71 -4.02
N ASP A 518 -15.42 -6.84 -5.01
CA ASP A 518 -14.23 -6.02 -5.20
C ASP A 518 -14.35 -4.65 -4.54
N TRP A 519 -13.28 -3.87 -4.60
CA TRP A 519 -13.23 -2.51 -4.09
C TRP A 519 -13.35 -1.48 -5.21
N LEU A 520 -14.41 -0.70 -5.21
CA LEU A 520 -14.62 0.38 -6.17
C LEU A 520 -14.33 1.74 -5.51
N ASN A 521 -13.22 2.36 -5.88
CA ASN A 521 -12.90 3.74 -5.48
C ASN A 521 -13.56 4.72 -6.47
N LEU A 522 -14.45 5.57 -5.97
CA LEU A 522 -15.05 6.67 -6.72
C LEU A 522 -14.36 7.97 -6.34
N CYS A 523 -13.78 8.65 -7.32
CA CYS A 523 -13.11 9.94 -7.16
C CYS A 523 -13.98 11.04 -7.77
N LEU A 524 -14.46 11.92 -6.92
CA LEU A 524 -15.26 13.09 -7.23
C LEU A 524 -14.48 14.37 -6.84
N HIS A 525 -14.95 15.52 -7.24
CA HIS A 525 -14.35 16.80 -6.86
C HIS A 525 -15.44 17.75 -6.36
N LYS A 526 -16.08 18.47 -7.26
CA LYS A 526 -17.03 19.52 -6.93
C LYS A 526 -18.49 19.10 -7.21
N ILE A 527 -19.38 19.35 -6.25
CA ILE A 527 -20.82 19.21 -6.44
C ILE A 527 -21.39 20.59 -6.83
N VAL A 528 -22.22 20.63 -7.87
CA VAL A 528 -22.85 21.86 -8.32
C VAL A 528 -24.38 21.76 -8.27
N THR A 529 -25.08 22.89 -8.01
CA THR A 529 -26.55 22.94 -8.02
C THR A 529 -27.13 23.07 -9.43
N GLY A 530 -26.29 23.44 -10.41
CA GLY A 530 -26.62 23.58 -11.82
C GLY A 530 -26.10 22.44 -12.69
N THR A 531 -26.01 22.72 -14.00
CA THR A 531 -25.39 21.79 -14.96
C THR A 531 -23.88 21.78 -14.79
N PRO A 532 -23.23 20.61 -14.70
CA PRO A 532 -21.78 20.49 -14.67
C PRO A 532 -21.14 21.17 -15.90
N ALA A 533 -20.03 21.87 -15.69
CA ALA A 533 -19.29 22.56 -16.75
C ALA A 533 -18.16 21.69 -17.32
N ASP A 534 -17.60 20.80 -16.53
CA ASP A 534 -16.50 19.90 -16.92
C ASP A 534 -16.57 18.57 -16.17
N SER A 535 -15.64 17.66 -16.45
CA SER A 535 -15.61 16.30 -15.88
C SER A 535 -15.19 16.25 -14.40
N THR A 536 -14.82 17.37 -13.79
CA THR A 536 -14.56 17.46 -12.33
C THR A 536 -15.81 17.88 -11.55
N GLU A 537 -16.88 18.22 -12.23
CA GLU A 537 -18.16 18.60 -11.62
C GLU A 537 -19.23 17.52 -11.81
N ILE A 538 -20.05 17.34 -10.81
CA ILE A 538 -21.28 16.55 -10.86
C ILE A 538 -22.43 17.38 -10.31
N SER A 539 -23.62 17.28 -10.91
CA SER A 539 -24.78 17.95 -10.32
C SER A 539 -25.20 17.29 -9.00
N GLN A 540 -25.80 18.04 -8.11
CA GLN A 540 -26.39 17.50 -6.88
C GLN A 540 -27.41 16.38 -7.18
N THR A 541 -28.19 16.52 -8.25
CA THR A 541 -29.12 15.48 -8.68
C THR A 541 -28.40 14.21 -9.13
N GLY A 542 -27.37 14.34 -9.96
CA GLY A 542 -26.55 13.21 -10.40
C GLY A 542 -25.85 12.52 -9.23
N PHE A 543 -25.29 13.30 -8.32
CA PHE A 543 -24.69 12.77 -7.10
C PHE A 543 -25.69 12.00 -6.23
N ASN A 544 -26.86 12.56 -5.98
CA ASN A 544 -27.91 11.89 -5.22
C ASN A 544 -28.36 10.58 -5.89
N THR A 545 -28.51 10.59 -7.21
CA THR A 545 -28.86 9.39 -8.00
C THR A 545 -27.79 8.29 -7.84
N LEU A 546 -26.50 8.66 -7.87
CA LEU A 546 -25.41 7.73 -7.67
C LEU A 546 -25.43 7.12 -6.26
N MET A 547 -25.60 7.95 -5.22
CA MET A 547 -25.68 7.48 -3.84
C MET A 547 -26.89 6.57 -3.60
N ASP A 548 -28.05 6.91 -4.14
CA ASP A 548 -29.26 6.06 -4.05
C ASP A 548 -29.06 4.71 -4.78
N ALA A 549 -28.39 4.72 -5.92
CA ALA A 549 -28.07 3.50 -6.67
C ALA A 549 -27.09 2.58 -5.91
N ILE A 550 -26.14 3.14 -5.18
CA ILE A 550 -25.23 2.37 -4.30
C ILE A 550 -26.02 1.78 -3.13
N SER A 551 -26.80 2.60 -2.44
CA SER A 551 -27.62 2.20 -1.30
C SER A 551 -28.60 1.08 -1.66
N SER A 552 -29.29 1.21 -2.79
CA SER A 552 -30.28 0.21 -3.25
C SER A 552 -29.67 -1.16 -3.55
N ARG A 553 -28.37 -1.21 -3.85
CA ARG A 553 -27.61 -2.45 -4.05
C ARG A 553 -27.08 -3.07 -2.77
N GLY A 554 -27.19 -2.38 -1.63
CA GLY A 554 -26.65 -2.83 -0.36
C GLY A 554 -25.10 -2.92 -0.35
N ILE A 555 -24.42 -2.12 -1.18
CA ILE A 555 -22.96 -2.06 -1.18
C ILE A 555 -22.54 -1.09 -0.07
N PRO A 556 -21.69 -1.52 0.89
CA PRO A 556 -21.24 -0.62 1.94
C PRO A 556 -20.33 0.48 1.39
N VAL A 557 -20.50 1.69 1.90
CA VAL A 557 -19.61 2.84 1.64
C VAL A 557 -18.84 3.15 2.91
N ILE A 558 -17.53 3.06 2.84
CA ILE A 558 -16.61 3.24 3.97
C ILE A 558 -15.46 4.19 3.58
N THR A 559 -14.71 4.64 4.57
CA THR A 559 -13.51 5.45 4.33
C THR A 559 -12.36 4.62 3.76
N VAL A 560 -11.33 5.27 3.18
CA VAL A 560 -10.13 4.58 2.73
C VAL A 560 -9.42 3.92 3.90
N SER A 561 -9.34 4.57 5.06
CA SER A 561 -8.79 3.97 6.29
C SER A 561 -9.50 2.69 6.69
N ASP A 562 -10.83 2.68 6.63
CA ASP A 562 -11.60 1.49 6.97
C ASP A 562 -11.36 0.37 5.96
N ALA A 563 -11.37 0.66 4.66
CA ALA A 563 -11.00 -0.31 3.65
C ALA A 563 -9.60 -0.88 3.89
N MET A 564 -8.61 -0.04 4.17
CA MET A 564 -7.23 -0.44 4.40
C MET A 564 -7.04 -1.27 5.69
N ARG A 565 -7.89 -1.14 6.70
CA ARG A 565 -7.84 -1.98 7.91
C ARG A 565 -8.06 -3.47 7.63
N TYR A 566 -8.82 -3.81 6.63
CA TYR A 566 -9.08 -5.20 6.24
C TYR A 566 -7.95 -5.82 5.42
N TYR A 567 -6.88 -5.08 5.17
CA TYR A 567 -5.65 -5.57 4.53
C TYR A 567 -4.65 -6.17 5.52
N SER A 568 -4.76 -5.83 6.78
CA SER A 568 -3.77 -6.19 7.83
C SER A 568 -4.10 -7.48 8.58
#